data_c1e7a8c90f6e32edac5b5808a5e4b32c
#
_entry.id   c1e7a8c90f6e32edac5b5808a5e4b32c
#
_cell.length_a   1.000
_cell.length_b   1.000
_cell.length_c   1.000
_cell.angle_alpha   90.00
_cell.angle_beta   90.00
_cell.angle_gamma   90.00
#
_symmetry.space_group_name_H-M   'P 1'
#
loop_
_entity.id
_entity.type
_entity.pdbx_description
1 polymer ?
#
loop_
_entity_poly.entity_id
_entity_poly.type
_entity_poly.pdbx_seq_one_letter_code
_entity_poly.pdbx_strand_id
1 'polypeptide(L)'
;MNYVISHLEMFGMGMDLFGLRELPGEENNPIIMQFFREIGHNYVQGDETAWCSAFINYIAKVNGYEYSGALNARSWLKTGTEVMIPNVGDVVVLWRESKDSWKGHVGLYVNQVGSYVNVLGGNQNNSVNISVYPLSRVLGYRVLKKI
;
A
#
# COMPACT_ATOMS: atom_id res chain seq x y z
N MET A 1 -25.29 4.77 2.04
CA MET A 1 -24.05 4.88 1.28
C MET A 1 -22.88 4.51 2.15
N ASN A 2 -22.07 3.59 1.71
CA ASN A 2 -21.17 2.89 2.61
C ASN A 2 -19.75 2.75 2.08
N TYR A 3 -19.17 3.80 1.51
CA TYR A 3 -17.81 3.65 1.08
C TYR A 3 -16.84 3.47 2.26
N VAL A 4 -17.14 4.04 3.44
CA VAL A 4 -16.32 3.83 4.63
C VAL A 4 -16.26 2.35 4.98
N ILE A 5 -17.39 1.64 4.86
CA ILE A 5 -17.45 0.21 5.11
C ILE A 5 -16.66 -0.56 4.05
N SER A 6 -16.77 -0.15 2.78
CA SER A 6 -16.06 -0.80 1.68
C SER A 6 -14.54 -0.72 1.87
N HIS A 7 -14.05 0.45 2.27
CA HIS A 7 -12.61 0.62 2.48
C HIS A 7 -12.11 -0.14 3.71
N LEU A 8 -12.99 -0.40 4.68
CA LEU A 8 -12.63 -1.21 5.83
C LEU A 8 -12.35 -2.67 5.46
N GLU A 9 -12.88 -3.15 4.35
CA GLU A 9 -12.53 -4.49 3.85
C GLU A 9 -11.04 -4.58 3.53
N MET A 10 -10.51 -3.57 2.84
CA MET A 10 -9.08 -3.53 2.51
C MET A 10 -8.24 -3.38 3.76
N PHE A 11 -8.66 -2.47 4.65
CA PHE A 11 -7.95 -2.25 5.91
C PHE A 11 -7.94 -3.53 6.75
N GLY A 12 -9.07 -4.21 6.85
CA GLY A 12 -9.20 -5.46 7.60
C GLY A 12 -8.27 -6.56 7.07
N MET A 13 -8.20 -6.72 5.75
CA MET A 13 -7.29 -7.70 5.15
C MET A 13 -5.82 -7.32 5.41
N GLY A 14 -5.50 -6.03 5.33
CA GLY A 14 -4.15 -5.57 5.65
C GLY A 14 -3.78 -5.88 7.09
N MET A 15 -4.72 -5.69 8.01
CA MET A 15 -4.49 -6.00 9.42
C MET A 15 -4.35 -7.51 9.66
N ASP A 16 -5.05 -8.35 8.90
CA ASP A 16 -4.90 -9.80 8.98
C ASP A 16 -3.49 -10.24 8.58
N LEU A 17 -2.83 -9.46 7.75
CA LEU A 17 -1.46 -9.74 7.31
C LEU A 17 -0.41 -9.03 8.17
N PHE A 18 -0.82 -8.34 9.22
CA PHE A 18 0.09 -7.62 10.11
C PHE A 18 1.16 -8.57 10.66
N GLY A 19 2.41 -8.16 10.58
CA GLY A 19 3.54 -8.96 11.04
C GLY A 19 4.19 -9.81 9.98
N LEU A 20 3.58 -9.92 8.80
CA LEU A 20 4.20 -10.65 7.69
C LEU A 20 5.53 -9.99 7.33
N ARG A 21 6.59 -10.78 7.18
CA ARG A 21 7.96 -10.27 6.98
C ARG A 21 8.66 -10.95 5.83
N GLU A 22 9.60 -10.24 5.23
CA GLU A 22 10.57 -10.86 4.34
C GLU A 22 11.36 -11.92 5.11
N LEU A 23 11.77 -12.97 4.39
CA LEU A 23 12.64 -13.99 4.94
C LEU A 23 14.10 -13.63 4.64
N PRO A 24 15.02 -13.93 5.58
CA PRO A 24 16.43 -13.60 5.36
C PRO A 24 17.10 -14.52 4.35
N GLY A 25 18.17 -14.02 3.73
CA GLY A 25 18.98 -14.80 2.81
C GLY A 25 18.30 -15.09 1.49
N GLU A 26 18.46 -16.31 1.00
CA GLU A 26 17.90 -16.72 -0.28
C GLU A 26 16.46 -17.21 -0.19
N GLU A 27 15.94 -17.38 1.01
CA GLU A 27 14.55 -17.78 1.19
C GLU A 27 13.61 -16.63 0.86
N ASN A 28 12.43 -16.98 0.33
CA ASN A 28 11.42 -16.00 -0.03
C ASN A 28 10.12 -16.34 0.71
N ASN A 29 9.47 -15.32 1.26
CA ASN A 29 8.16 -15.51 1.86
C ASN A 29 7.15 -15.79 0.74
N PRO A 30 6.53 -16.96 0.71
CA PRO A 30 5.62 -17.32 -0.39
C PRO A 30 4.39 -16.42 -0.47
N ILE A 31 3.95 -15.84 0.64
CA ILE A 31 2.81 -14.93 0.65
C ILE A 31 3.19 -13.62 -0.03
N ILE A 32 4.37 -13.07 0.29
CA ILE A 32 4.86 -11.86 -0.36
C ILE A 32 5.04 -12.10 -1.86
N MET A 33 5.59 -13.25 -2.23
CA MET A 33 5.75 -13.59 -3.65
C MET A 33 4.41 -13.68 -4.36
N GLN A 34 3.35 -14.13 -3.66
CA GLN A 34 2.01 -14.18 -4.20
C GLN A 34 1.46 -12.80 -4.53
N PHE A 35 1.83 -11.77 -3.75
CA PHE A 35 1.39 -10.39 -4.06
C PHE A 35 1.81 -9.99 -5.46
N PHE A 36 3.04 -10.31 -5.85
CA PHE A 36 3.55 -10.00 -7.18
C PHE A 36 2.84 -10.82 -8.26
N ARG A 37 2.71 -12.12 -8.04
CA ARG A 37 2.09 -13.02 -9.03
C ARG A 37 0.63 -12.68 -9.28
N GLU A 38 -0.10 -12.33 -8.24
CA GLU A 38 -1.53 -12.08 -8.34
C GLU A 38 -1.85 -10.91 -9.27
N ILE A 39 -0.92 -9.97 -9.42
CA ILE A 39 -1.09 -8.83 -10.29
C ILE A 39 -0.25 -8.93 -11.57
N GLY A 40 0.21 -10.14 -11.90
CA GLY A 40 0.86 -10.42 -13.18
C GLY A 40 2.36 -10.17 -13.24
N HIS A 41 3.03 -9.93 -12.12
CA HIS A 41 4.46 -9.72 -12.07
C HIS A 41 5.22 -11.01 -11.73
N ASN A 42 5.07 -12.01 -12.59
CA ASN A 42 5.64 -13.35 -12.36
C ASN A 42 7.15 -13.41 -12.46
N TYR A 43 7.76 -12.38 -13.03
CA TYR A 43 9.20 -12.31 -13.23
C TYR A 43 9.97 -11.91 -11.96
N VAL A 44 9.29 -11.49 -10.93
CA VAL A 44 9.92 -11.12 -9.66
C VAL A 44 10.41 -12.41 -8.99
N GLN A 45 11.70 -12.45 -8.64
CA GLN A 45 12.35 -13.65 -8.15
C GLN A 45 12.60 -13.67 -6.65
N GLY A 46 12.38 -12.55 -5.95
CA GLY A 46 12.64 -12.50 -4.51
C GLY A 46 11.79 -11.46 -3.81
N ASP A 47 11.54 -11.71 -2.52
CA ASP A 47 10.79 -10.79 -1.69
C ASP A 47 11.59 -9.55 -1.28
N GLU A 48 12.87 -9.48 -1.65
CA GLU A 48 13.69 -8.28 -1.46
C GLU A 48 13.32 -7.15 -2.43
N THR A 49 12.63 -7.46 -3.53
CA THR A 49 12.09 -6.43 -4.42
C THR A 49 11.07 -5.61 -3.62
N ALA A 50 11.13 -4.28 -3.78
CA ALA A 50 10.21 -3.39 -3.06
C ALA A 50 8.76 -3.82 -3.30
N TRP A 51 8.02 -4.12 -2.23
CA TRP A 51 6.71 -4.73 -2.33
C TRP A 51 5.57 -3.92 -1.72
N CYS A 52 5.80 -2.66 -1.41
CA CYS A 52 4.73 -1.83 -0.84
C CYS A 52 3.54 -1.69 -1.81
N SER A 53 3.82 -1.47 -3.09
CA SER A 53 2.75 -1.36 -4.09
C SER A 53 2.13 -2.72 -4.40
N ALA A 54 2.94 -3.78 -4.48
CA ALA A 54 2.43 -5.12 -4.70
C ALA A 54 1.42 -5.53 -3.61
N PHE A 55 1.71 -5.19 -2.37
CA PHE A 55 0.84 -5.46 -1.23
C PHE A 55 -0.52 -4.77 -1.37
N ILE A 56 -0.52 -3.48 -1.69
CA ILE A 56 -1.77 -2.72 -1.83
C ILE A 56 -2.54 -3.20 -3.07
N ASN A 57 -1.85 -3.48 -4.17
CA ASN A 57 -2.47 -4.05 -5.36
C ASN A 57 -3.17 -5.37 -5.06
N TYR A 58 -2.50 -6.25 -4.32
CA TYR A 58 -3.07 -7.54 -3.94
C TYR A 58 -4.36 -7.35 -3.13
N ILE A 59 -4.30 -6.51 -2.09
CA ILE A 59 -5.46 -6.26 -1.24
C ILE A 59 -6.62 -5.67 -2.05
N ALA A 60 -6.33 -4.71 -2.90
CA ALA A 60 -7.35 -4.06 -3.72
C ALA A 60 -8.00 -5.07 -4.67
N LYS A 61 -7.19 -5.83 -5.39
CA LYS A 61 -7.69 -6.81 -6.35
C LYS A 61 -8.55 -7.87 -5.68
N VAL A 62 -8.08 -8.44 -4.59
CA VAL A 62 -8.80 -9.54 -3.91
C VAL A 62 -10.13 -9.06 -3.34
N ASN A 63 -10.23 -7.80 -2.96
CA ASN A 63 -11.47 -7.23 -2.44
C ASN A 63 -12.37 -6.60 -3.52
N GLY A 64 -11.99 -6.74 -4.79
CA GLY A 64 -12.83 -6.28 -5.91
C GLY A 64 -12.74 -4.80 -6.21
N TYR A 65 -11.65 -4.15 -5.88
CA TYR A 65 -11.43 -2.74 -6.18
C TYR A 65 -10.51 -2.55 -7.38
N GLU A 66 -10.59 -1.38 -7.98
CA GLU A 66 -9.59 -0.99 -8.97
C GLU A 66 -8.21 -0.94 -8.33
N TYR A 67 -7.16 -1.13 -9.11
CA TYR A 67 -5.79 -1.14 -8.62
C TYR A 67 -4.83 -0.70 -9.72
N SER A 68 -3.63 -0.26 -9.33
CA SER A 68 -2.69 0.29 -10.30
C SER A 68 -2.02 -0.77 -11.18
N GLY A 69 -1.83 -1.97 -10.64
CA GLY A 69 -1.15 -3.06 -11.35
C GLY A 69 0.35 -2.84 -11.53
N ALA A 70 0.90 -1.77 -10.98
CA ALA A 70 2.31 -1.41 -11.14
C ALA A 70 3.05 -1.50 -9.82
N LEU A 71 4.38 -1.70 -9.91
CA LEU A 71 5.22 -1.86 -8.71
C LEU A 71 5.73 -0.54 -8.16
N ASN A 72 5.72 0.54 -8.95
CA ASN A 72 6.12 1.85 -8.43
C ASN A 72 4.97 2.48 -7.64
N ALA A 73 5.28 2.98 -6.46
CA ALA A 73 4.27 3.51 -5.55
C ALA A 73 3.52 4.70 -6.13
N ARG A 74 4.18 5.54 -6.92
CA ARG A 74 3.54 6.73 -7.49
C ARG A 74 2.50 6.44 -8.57
N SER A 75 2.42 5.19 -9.05
CA SER A 75 1.35 4.77 -9.96
C SER A 75 -0.02 4.98 -9.33
N TRP A 76 -0.08 4.95 -8.01
CA TRP A 76 -1.34 5.15 -7.28
C TRP A 76 -1.85 6.58 -7.34
N LEU A 77 -1.01 7.54 -7.71
CA LEU A 77 -1.47 8.92 -7.92
C LEU A 77 -2.37 9.06 -9.15
N LYS A 78 -2.43 8.04 -9.99
CA LYS A 78 -3.29 8.00 -11.17
C LYS A 78 -4.40 6.96 -11.04
N THR A 79 -4.55 6.37 -9.87
CA THR A 79 -5.53 5.30 -9.61
C THR A 79 -6.55 5.80 -8.60
N GLY A 80 -7.82 5.55 -8.86
CA GLY A 80 -8.88 6.01 -7.97
C GLY A 80 -9.15 7.50 -8.09
N THR A 81 -9.80 8.04 -7.08
CA THR A 81 -10.19 9.45 -7.00
C THR A 81 -9.43 10.15 -5.90
N GLU A 82 -8.87 11.32 -6.21
CA GLU A 82 -8.18 12.12 -5.20
C GLU A 82 -9.17 12.66 -4.17
N VAL A 83 -8.77 12.59 -2.90
CA VAL A 83 -9.52 13.21 -1.81
C VAL A 83 -8.56 14.00 -0.93
N MET A 84 -9.08 15.06 -0.31
CA MET A 84 -8.30 15.93 0.57
C MET A 84 -8.30 15.42 2.02
N ILE A 85 -9.42 14.82 2.43
CA ILE A 85 -9.60 14.31 3.79
C ILE A 85 -9.86 12.82 3.68
N PRO A 86 -8.88 11.98 4.02
CA PRO A 86 -9.04 10.54 3.87
C PRO A 86 -9.83 9.91 5.00
N ASN A 87 -10.41 8.75 4.71
CA ASN A 87 -10.97 7.85 5.71
C ASN A 87 -10.03 6.67 5.91
N VAL A 88 -10.19 5.95 7.01
CA VAL A 88 -9.42 4.73 7.28
C VAL A 88 -9.56 3.77 6.11
N GLY A 89 -8.44 3.28 5.62
CA GLY A 89 -8.39 2.36 4.49
C GLY A 89 -8.22 3.02 3.13
N ASP A 90 -8.28 4.34 3.04
CA ASP A 90 -7.95 5.03 1.80
C ASP A 90 -6.46 4.90 1.51
N VAL A 91 -6.10 4.97 0.24
CA VAL A 91 -4.71 4.85 -0.19
C VAL A 91 -3.97 6.16 0.10
N VAL A 92 -2.79 6.07 0.68
CA VAL A 92 -1.90 7.21 0.87
C VAL A 92 -0.60 6.98 0.12
N VAL A 93 -0.18 7.98 -0.64
CA VAL A 93 1.07 7.94 -1.41
C VAL A 93 2.03 8.97 -0.82
N LEU A 94 3.26 8.53 -0.54
CA LEU A 94 4.29 9.38 0.07
C LEU A 94 5.52 9.39 -0.83
N TRP A 95 6.27 10.49 -0.79
CA TRP A 95 7.53 10.54 -1.52
C TRP A 95 8.66 9.91 -0.70
N ARG A 96 9.66 9.40 -1.40
CA ARG A 96 10.93 8.92 -0.84
C ARG A 96 12.06 9.65 -1.52
N GLU A 97 13.14 9.88 -0.80
CA GLU A 97 14.29 10.67 -1.21
C GLU A 97 13.96 12.15 -1.39
N SER A 98 13.10 12.47 -2.35
CA SER A 98 12.65 13.84 -2.58
C SER A 98 11.26 13.85 -3.20
N LYS A 99 10.61 14.99 -3.14
CA LYS A 99 9.30 15.19 -3.72
C LYS A 99 9.30 14.96 -5.24
N ASP A 100 10.41 15.26 -5.90
CA ASP A 100 10.53 15.17 -7.35
C ASP A 100 11.11 13.84 -7.84
N SER A 101 11.52 12.95 -6.93
CA SER A 101 12.00 11.62 -7.29
C SER A 101 10.84 10.75 -7.81
N TRP A 102 11.19 9.74 -8.62
CA TRP A 102 10.19 8.72 -9.00
C TRP A 102 9.87 7.77 -7.86
N LYS A 103 10.72 7.74 -6.85
CA LYS A 103 10.58 6.83 -5.71
C LYS A 103 9.46 7.29 -4.78
N GLY A 104 8.79 6.33 -4.18
CA GLY A 104 7.70 6.62 -3.27
C GLY A 104 7.37 5.43 -2.39
N HIS A 105 6.36 5.63 -1.56
CA HIS A 105 5.80 4.59 -0.72
C HIS A 105 4.28 4.70 -0.79
N VAL A 106 3.59 3.58 -0.68
CA VAL A 106 2.14 3.54 -0.69
C VAL A 106 1.64 2.62 0.42
N GLY A 107 0.56 3.02 1.05
CA GLY A 107 -0.09 2.24 2.09
C GLY A 107 -1.53 2.68 2.27
N LEU A 108 -2.13 2.23 3.36
CA LEU A 108 -3.50 2.59 3.71
C LEU A 108 -3.49 3.54 4.90
N TYR A 109 -4.29 4.59 4.80
CA TYR A 109 -4.42 5.60 5.84
C TYR A 109 -5.04 4.99 7.10
N VAL A 110 -4.45 5.27 8.24
CA VAL A 110 -5.01 4.89 9.55
C VAL A 110 -5.57 6.11 10.25
N ASN A 111 -4.69 7.07 10.56
CA ASN A 111 -5.10 8.34 11.15
C ASN A 111 -3.99 9.37 11.02
N GLN A 112 -4.30 10.59 11.39
CA GLN A 112 -3.34 11.69 11.46
C GLN A 112 -3.28 12.18 12.91
N VAL A 113 -2.07 12.30 13.44
CA VAL A 113 -1.85 12.83 14.77
C VAL A 113 -0.88 14.00 14.64
N GLY A 114 -1.39 15.22 14.79
CA GLY A 114 -0.59 16.43 14.59
C GLY A 114 -0.04 16.49 13.17
N SER A 115 1.28 16.60 13.04
CA SER A 115 1.97 16.67 11.75
C SER A 115 2.47 15.32 11.25
N TYR A 116 1.90 14.22 11.76
CA TYR A 116 2.29 12.87 11.38
C TYR A 116 1.08 12.07 10.92
N VAL A 117 1.32 11.14 10.01
CA VAL A 117 0.30 10.22 9.52
C VAL A 117 0.74 8.80 9.82
N ASN A 118 -0.20 7.98 10.31
CA ASN A 118 0.02 6.55 10.52
C ASN A 118 -0.49 5.78 9.31
N VAL A 119 0.33 4.86 8.81
CA VAL A 119 0.08 4.15 7.56
C VAL A 119 0.24 2.65 7.77
N LEU A 120 -0.78 1.89 7.40
CA LEU A 120 -0.69 0.44 7.32
C LEU A 120 -0.13 0.09 5.94
N GLY A 121 1.05 -0.50 5.91
CA GLY A 121 1.69 -0.78 4.64
C GLY A 121 2.60 -2.00 4.69
N GLY A 122 2.94 -2.47 3.50
CA GLY A 122 3.94 -3.51 3.30
C GLY A 122 5.30 -2.89 3.09
N ASN A 123 6.33 -3.70 3.27
CA ASN A 123 7.72 -3.27 3.09
C ASN A 123 8.08 -2.07 3.99
N GLN A 124 7.50 -2.00 5.14
CA GLN A 124 7.83 -1.03 6.18
C GLN A 124 8.71 -1.75 7.20
N ASN A 125 10.00 -1.44 7.20
CA ASN A 125 10.99 -2.22 7.94
C ASN A 125 10.88 -3.71 7.58
N ASN A 126 10.73 -4.00 6.27
CA ASN A 126 10.64 -5.33 5.70
C ASN A 126 9.44 -6.16 6.18
N SER A 127 8.39 -5.50 6.60
CA SER A 127 7.20 -6.19 7.12
C SER A 127 5.92 -5.42 6.83
N VAL A 128 4.79 -6.08 7.08
CA VAL A 128 3.48 -5.42 7.12
C VAL A 128 3.30 -4.90 8.55
N ASN A 129 3.14 -3.60 8.67
CA ASN A 129 2.91 -2.97 9.98
C ASN A 129 2.28 -1.59 9.82
N ILE A 130 2.02 -0.93 10.94
CA ILE A 130 1.62 0.47 10.95
C ILE A 130 2.85 1.30 11.30
N SER A 131 3.24 2.18 10.40
CA SER A 131 4.40 3.05 10.56
C SER A 131 3.99 4.51 10.47
N VAL A 132 4.77 5.38 11.11
CA VAL A 132 4.50 6.80 11.15
C VAL A 132 5.40 7.54 10.17
N TYR A 133 4.80 8.52 9.46
CA TYR A 133 5.51 9.35 8.49
C TYR A 133 5.18 10.81 8.72
N PRO A 134 6.11 11.73 8.43
CA PRO A 134 5.76 13.16 8.43
C PRO A 134 4.68 13.46 7.41
N LEU A 135 3.69 14.24 7.81
CA LEU A 135 2.60 14.64 6.91
C LEU A 135 3.14 15.36 5.67
N SER A 136 4.27 16.06 5.80
CA SER A 136 4.92 16.76 4.67
C SER A 136 5.34 15.84 3.55
N ARG A 137 5.42 14.52 3.78
CA ARG A 137 5.79 13.55 2.75
C ARG A 137 4.58 13.04 1.94
N VAL A 138 3.37 13.38 2.34
CA VAL A 138 2.18 12.93 1.63
C VAL A 138 2.07 13.64 0.28
N LEU A 139 1.97 12.86 -0.80
CA LEU A 139 1.73 13.36 -2.15
C LEU A 139 0.24 13.39 -2.48
N GLY A 140 -0.54 12.51 -1.88
CA GLY A 140 -1.97 12.48 -2.11
C GLY A 140 -2.65 11.31 -1.44
N TYR A 141 -3.97 11.42 -1.33
CA TYR A 141 -4.85 10.36 -0.84
C TYR A 141 -5.78 9.95 -1.97
N ARG A 142 -6.07 8.66 -2.08
CA ARG A 142 -6.91 8.13 -3.16
C ARG A 142 -7.99 7.22 -2.59
N VAL A 143 -9.21 7.39 -3.08
CA VAL A 143 -10.33 6.48 -2.79
C VAL A 143 -10.48 5.56 -3.99
N LEU A 144 -10.48 4.25 -3.76
CA LEU A 144 -10.61 3.26 -4.82
C LEU A 144 -12.07 2.93 -5.07
N LYS A 145 -12.40 2.72 -6.34
CA LYS A 145 -13.73 2.36 -6.76
C LYS A 145 -13.86 0.84 -6.78
N LYS A 146 -14.97 0.32 -6.28
CA LYS A 146 -15.29 -1.09 -6.37
C LYS A 146 -15.71 -1.42 -7.80
N ILE A 147 -15.15 -2.49 -8.35
CA ILE A 147 -15.43 -2.93 -9.72
C ILE A 147 -16.23 -4.22 -9.76
#